data_15396f0b7b9efe37d87b062379538f67
#
_entry.id   15396f0b7b9efe37d87b062379538f67
#
_cell.length_a   1.000
_cell.length_b   1.000
_cell.length_c   1.000
_cell.angle_alpha   90.00
_cell.angle_beta   90.00
_cell.angle_gamma   90.00
#
_symmetry.space_group_name_H-M   'P 1'
#
loop_
_entity.id
_entity.type
_entity.pdbx_description
1 polymer ?
#
loop_
_entity_poly.entity_id
_entity_poly.type
_entity_poly.pdbx_seq_one_letter_code
_entity_poly.pdbx_strand_id
1 'polypeptide(L)'
;MFEFSRARQTLLSSFFILVSTAFVKSGTVASETAPEIFRVKFQTSKGDFIIEAHREWAPLGVDRFFNLVRAGFFDDSRFFRVRAGFIVQFGIAGDPAVAARWKGEAIADDPVRESNTRGFVTYAMTGPGARTTQLFINLADNSRLDREGFAPIARVIEGMEIVDQLYAGYGEEAGGGMRGGKQEKLFVEGNRYLDRDFPKLDRIVKAVIGTK
;
A
#
# COMPACT_ATOMS: atom_id res chain seq x y z
N MET A 1 70.53 -55.74 -6.49
CA MET A 1 69.59 -55.60 -5.40
C MET A 1 68.93 -54.26 -5.61
N PHE A 2 67.78 -54.22 -6.31
CA PHE A 2 67.11 -52.96 -6.73
C PHE A 2 65.80 -52.89 -5.97
N GLU A 3 65.62 -51.81 -5.15
CA GLU A 3 64.38 -51.50 -4.49
C GLU A 3 63.53 -50.57 -5.40
N PHE A 4 62.31 -51.01 -5.69
CA PHE A 4 61.29 -50.18 -6.38
C PHE A 4 60.47 -49.39 -5.38
N SER A 5 60.65 -48.06 -5.35
CA SER A 5 59.80 -47.14 -4.64
C SER A 5 58.52 -46.90 -5.44
N ARG A 6 57.36 -47.26 -4.82
CA ARG A 6 56.03 -46.97 -5.36
C ARG A 6 55.60 -45.55 -4.94
N ALA A 7 55.52 -44.61 -5.90
CA ALA A 7 54.89 -43.35 -5.72
C ALA A 7 53.35 -43.51 -5.68
N ARG A 8 52.72 -43.08 -4.58
CA ARG A 8 51.26 -42.94 -4.46
C ARG A 8 50.83 -41.63 -5.08
N GLN A 9 50.10 -41.69 -6.18
CA GLN A 9 49.36 -40.56 -6.73
C GLN A 9 48.10 -40.36 -5.93
N THR A 10 48.01 -39.22 -5.23
CA THR A 10 46.80 -38.75 -4.57
C THR A 10 46.00 -37.91 -5.57
N LEU A 11 44.86 -38.43 -6.01
CA LEU A 11 43.87 -37.71 -6.81
C LEU A 11 43.13 -36.73 -5.91
N LEU A 12 43.39 -35.42 -6.05
CA LEU A 12 42.59 -34.35 -5.49
C LEU A 12 41.37 -34.15 -6.43
N SER A 13 40.21 -34.63 -5.98
CA SER A 13 38.93 -34.38 -6.63
C SER A 13 38.46 -32.98 -6.23
N SER A 14 38.64 -32.01 -7.12
CA SER A 14 38.10 -30.65 -6.95
C SER A 14 36.60 -30.66 -7.20
N PHE A 15 35.84 -30.59 -6.13
CA PHE A 15 34.40 -30.42 -6.21
C PHE A 15 34.07 -28.92 -6.52
N PHE A 16 33.79 -28.66 -7.77
CA PHE A 16 33.28 -27.35 -8.18
C PHE A 16 31.80 -27.21 -7.76
N ILE A 17 31.53 -26.49 -6.67
CA ILE A 17 30.16 -26.11 -6.31
C ILE A 17 29.76 -24.98 -7.23
N LEU A 18 28.90 -25.30 -8.18
CA LEU A 18 28.24 -24.30 -9.04
C LEU A 18 27.17 -23.58 -8.20
N VAL A 19 27.52 -22.42 -7.64
CA VAL A 19 26.54 -21.56 -7.01
C VAL A 19 25.74 -20.87 -8.10
N SER A 20 24.56 -21.40 -8.40
CA SER A 20 23.60 -20.77 -9.28
C SER A 20 23.01 -19.54 -8.57
N THR A 21 23.53 -18.36 -8.87
CA THR A 21 22.92 -17.10 -8.47
C THR A 21 21.66 -16.88 -9.32
N ALA A 22 20.51 -17.24 -8.75
CA ALA A 22 19.24 -16.86 -9.33
C ALA A 22 19.12 -15.31 -9.29
N PHE A 23 19.33 -14.70 -10.44
CA PHE A 23 19.05 -13.28 -10.64
C PHE A 23 17.53 -13.09 -10.53
N VAL A 24 17.05 -12.68 -9.36
CA VAL A 24 15.70 -12.17 -9.22
C VAL A 24 15.63 -10.88 -10.03
N LYS A 25 15.08 -10.96 -11.24
CA LYS A 25 14.73 -9.78 -12.03
C LYS A 25 13.78 -8.94 -11.17
N SER A 26 14.26 -7.82 -10.65
CA SER A 26 13.44 -6.74 -10.13
C SER A 26 12.65 -6.19 -11.33
N GLY A 27 11.48 -6.78 -11.57
CA GLY A 27 10.57 -6.26 -12.58
C GLY A 27 10.02 -4.94 -12.04
N THR A 28 10.47 -3.82 -12.58
CA THR A 28 9.71 -2.58 -12.53
C THR A 28 8.34 -2.89 -13.10
N VAL A 29 7.30 -2.86 -12.27
CA VAL A 29 5.92 -2.94 -12.77
C VAL A 29 5.76 -1.73 -13.68
N ALA A 30 5.65 -1.97 -14.98
CA ALA A 30 5.41 -0.89 -15.93
C ALA A 30 4.15 -0.15 -15.48
N SER A 31 4.26 1.17 -15.31
CA SER A 31 3.10 1.98 -14.96
C SER A 31 2.14 1.99 -16.15
N GLU A 32 0.97 1.40 -15.97
CA GLU A 32 -0.10 1.41 -16.96
C GLU A 32 -1.05 2.56 -16.70
N THR A 33 -1.59 3.11 -17.78
CA THR A 33 -2.70 4.08 -17.70
C THR A 33 -3.97 3.35 -17.28
N ALA A 34 -4.64 3.87 -16.27
CA ALA A 34 -5.90 3.30 -15.79
C ALA A 34 -7.03 3.49 -16.81
N PRO A 35 -8.06 2.62 -16.79
CA PRO A 35 -9.33 2.90 -17.44
C PRO A 35 -9.92 4.23 -16.94
N GLU A 36 -10.78 4.88 -17.76
CA GLU A 36 -11.44 6.14 -17.37
C GLU A 36 -12.28 5.99 -16.09
N ILE A 37 -12.96 4.84 -15.97
CA ILE A 37 -13.69 4.46 -14.76
C ILE A 37 -13.42 3.00 -14.48
N PHE A 38 -13.10 2.66 -13.24
CA PHE A 38 -13.00 1.28 -12.79
C PHE A 38 -13.41 1.14 -11.33
N ARG A 39 -13.78 -0.08 -10.96
CA ARG A 39 -14.19 -0.42 -9.60
C ARG A 39 -13.17 -1.31 -8.94
N VAL A 40 -12.97 -1.08 -7.64
CA VAL A 40 -12.13 -1.93 -6.81
C VAL A 40 -12.95 -2.43 -5.63
N LYS A 41 -13.06 -3.75 -5.53
CA LYS A 41 -13.64 -4.40 -4.37
C LYS A 41 -12.57 -4.59 -3.31
N PHE A 42 -12.79 -4.02 -2.14
CA PHE A 42 -12.01 -4.24 -0.95
C PHE A 42 -12.69 -5.28 -0.06
N GLN A 43 -12.09 -6.44 0.07
CA GLN A 43 -12.48 -7.46 1.03
C GLN A 43 -11.77 -7.16 2.35
N THR A 44 -12.51 -6.99 3.44
CA THR A 44 -11.92 -6.62 4.73
C THR A 44 -12.33 -7.57 5.85
N SER A 45 -11.74 -7.39 7.03
CA SER A 45 -12.11 -8.13 8.25
C SER A 45 -13.53 -7.80 8.75
N LYS A 46 -14.17 -6.72 8.25
CA LYS A 46 -15.53 -6.29 8.63
C LYS A 46 -16.59 -6.59 7.58
N GLY A 47 -16.19 -6.95 6.39
CA GLY A 47 -17.05 -7.08 5.23
C GLY A 47 -16.45 -6.40 4.02
N ASP A 48 -17.20 -6.33 2.95
CA ASP A 48 -16.73 -5.82 1.67
C ASP A 48 -17.26 -4.41 1.43
N PHE A 49 -16.45 -3.58 0.75
CA PHE A 49 -16.92 -2.32 0.19
C PHE A 49 -16.34 -2.13 -1.22
N ILE A 50 -16.97 -1.28 -2.03
CA ILE A 50 -16.56 -1.03 -3.40
C ILE A 50 -16.23 0.45 -3.57
N ILE A 51 -15.06 0.72 -4.13
CA ILE A 51 -14.61 2.04 -4.56
C ILE A 51 -14.72 2.13 -6.07
N GLU A 52 -15.28 3.21 -6.58
CA GLU A 52 -15.29 3.56 -8.01
C GLU A 52 -14.33 4.74 -8.23
N ALA A 53 -13.29 4.51 -9.05
CA ALA A 53 -12.26 5.48 -9.38
C ALA A 53 -12.57 6.12 -10.74
N HIS A 54 -12.36 7.44 -10.84
CA HIS A 54 -12.60 8.25 -12.02
C HIS A 54 -11.32 8.96 -12.43
N ARG A 55 -10.74 8.54 -13.57
CA ARG A 55 -9.46 9.06 -14.05
C ARG A 55 -9.50 10.57 -14.34
N GLU A 56 -10.63 11.06 -14.82
CA GLU A 56 -10.82 12.49 -15.08
C GLU A 56 -10.71 13.39 -13.82
N TRP A 57 -10.98 12.84 -12.62
CA TRP A 57 -10.90 13.63 -11.38
C TRP A 57 -9.46 13.94 -11.00
N ALA A 58 -8.57 12.94 -11.09
CA ALA A 58 -7.18 13.08 -10.71
C ALA A 58 -6.31 12.02 -11.45
N PRO A 59 -5.95 12.26 -12.72
CA PRO A 59 -5.35 11.23 -13.59
C PRO A 59 -4.09 10.58 -13.04
N LEU A 60 -3.18 11.34 -12.45
CA LEU A 60 -1.93 10.79 -11.90
C LEU A 60 -2.19 9.94 -10.67
N GLY A 61 -3.08 10.39 -9.77
CA GLY A 61 -3.48 9.63 -8.60
C GLY A 61 -4.22 8.36 -8.96
N VAL A 62 -5.13 8.42 -9.94
CA VAL A 62 -5.92 7.25 -10.37
C VAL A 62 -5.03 6.22 -11.08
N ASP A 63 -4.10 6.64 -11.94
CA ASP A 63 -3.13 5.73 -12.58
C ASP A 63 -2.26 5.04 -11.50
N ARG A 64 -1.80 5.77 -10.48
CA ARG A 64 -1.07 5.20 -9.35
C ARG A 64 -1.93 4.20 -8.58
N PHE A 65 -3.17 4.53 -8.24
CA PHE A 65 -4.08 3.65 -7.52
C PHE A 65 -4.35 2.34 -8.28
N PHE A 66 -4.60 2.42 -9.58
CA PHE A 66 -4.80 1.27 -10.47
C PHE A 66 -3.60 0.31 -10.43
N ASN A 67 -2.39 0.85 -10.58
CA ASN A 67 -1.16 0.04 -10.56
C ASN A 67 -0.87 -0.58 -9.20
N LEU A 68 -1.17 0.12 -8.09
CA LEU A 68 -1.04 -0.42 -6.75
C LEU A 68 -2.01 -1.60 -6.51
N VAL A 69 -3.28 -1.47 -6.93
CA VAL A 69 -4.26 -2.58 -6.82
C VAL A 69 -3.81 -3.78 -7.65
N ARG A 70 -3.39 -3.57 -8.90
CA ARG A 70 -2.89 -4.65 -9.76
C ARG A 70 -1.66 -5.36 -9.21
N ALA A 71 -0.82 -4.64 -8.51
CA ALA A 71 0.37 -5.21 -7.84
C ALA A 71 0.04 -5.94 -6.53
N GLY A 72 -1.22 -5.96 -6.08
CA GLY A 72 -1.61 -6.52 -4.78
C GLY A 72 -1.07 -5.74 -3.58
N PHE A 73 -0.73 -4.46 -3.78
CA PHE A 73 -0.07 -3.63 -2.76
C PHE A 73 -0.88 -3.49 -1.47
N PHE A 74 -2.21 -3.46 -1.59
CA PHE A 74 -3.10 -3.28 -0.45
C PHE A 74 -3.42 -4.60 0.29
N ASP A 75 -3.10 -5.76 -0.30
CA ASP A 75 -3.41 -7.05 0.28
C ASP A 75 -2.74 -7.20 1.65
N ASP A 76 -3.48 -7.71 2.62
CA ASP A 76 -3.09 -7.86 4.03
C ASP A 76 -2.61 -6.57 4.72
N SER A 77 -2.93 -5.39 4.21
CA SER A 77 -2.60 -4.12 4.88
C SER A 77 -3.63 -3.74 5.95
N ARG A 78 -3.26 -2.83 6.87
CA ARG A 78 -4.10 -2.40 7.99
C ARG A 78 -4.68 -1.02 7.75
N PHE A 79 -5.89 -0.79 8.29
CA PHE A 79 -6.45 0.55 8.47
C PHE A 79 -5.80 1.16 9.72
N PHE A 80 -4.60 1.68 9.56
CA PHE A 80 -3.75 2.08 10.69
C PHE A 80 -4.14 3.40 11.36
N ARG A 81 -5.05 4.18 10.76
CA ARG A 81 -5.58 5.42 11.35
C ARG A 81 -7.06 5.52 11.04
N VAL A 82 -7.88 5.36 12.08
CA VAL A 82 -9.34 5.52 11.97
C VAL A 82 -9.76 6.58 12.97
N ARG A 83 -10.19 7.73 12.45
CA ARG A 83 -10.66 8.84 13.25
C ARG A 83 -12.14 9.10 12.95
N ALA A 84 -12.99 8.69 13.88
CA ALA A 84 -14.44 8.83 13.76
C ALA A 84 -14.82 10.30 13.44
N GLY A 85 -15.74 10.47 12.50
CA GLY A 85 -16.17 11.80 12.04
C GLY A 85 -15.14 12.57 11.23
N PHE A 86 -14.02 11.92 10.82
CA PHE A 86 -12.99 12.52 9.99
C PHE A 86 -12.60 11.61 8.83
N ILE A 87 -11.67 10.67 9.05
CA ILE A 87 -11.15 9.80 7.97
C ILE A 87 -10.81 8.38 8.45
N VAL A 88 -10.74 7.46 7.48
CA VAL A 88 -10.05 6.16 7.58
C VAL A 88 -8.85 6.18 6.65
N GLN A 89 -7.63 5.99 7.16
CA GLN A 89 -6.39 6.01 6.39
C GLN A 89 -5.72 4.64 6.35
N PHE A 90 -5.22 4.27 5.17
CA PHE A 90 -4.56 3.01 4.85
C PHE A 90 -3.52 3.22 3.74
N GLY A 91 -2.89 2.16 3.23
CA GLY A 91 -1.98 2.25 2.09
C GLY A 91 -0.50 2.30 2.46
N ILE A 92 -0.14 1.67 3.57
CA ILE A 92 1.21 1.17 3.83
C ILE A 92 1.13 -0.35 3.73
N ALA A 93 1.92 -0.96 2.85
CA ALA A 93 1.91 -2.41 2.68
C ALA A 93 2.32 -3.11 3.97
N GLY A 94 1.67 -4.25 4.28
CA GLY A 94 1.96 -5.02 5.47
C GLY A 94 3.36 -5.66 5.47
N ASP A 95 3.90 -5.96 4.27
CA ASP A 95 5.28 -6.40 4.07
C ASP A 95 6.23 -5.20 3.97
N PRO A 96 7.21 -5.05 4.88
CA PRO A 96 8.19 -3.97 4.84
C PRO A 96 8.98 -3.88 3.54
N ALA A 97 9.30 -5.01 2.89
CA ALA A 97 10.04 -5.01 1.63
C ALA A 97 9.21 -4.41 0.48
N VAL A 98 7.89 -4.65 0.49
CA VAL A 98 6.96 -4.03 -0.45
C VAL A 98 6.80 -2.55 -0.13
N ALA A 99 6.58 -2.20 1.14
CA ALA A 99 6.43 -0.81 1.59
C ALA A 99 7.65 0.05 1.23
N ALA A 100 8.87 -0.48 1.43
CA ALA A 100 10.13 0.22 1.14
C ALA A 100 10.29 0.58 -0.34
N ARG A 101 9.81 -0.26 -1.27
CA ARG A 101 9.90 0.00 -2.72
C ARG A 101 9.11 1.24 -3.14
N TRP A 102 8.04 1.55 -2.43
CA TRP A 102 7.11 2.63 -2.77
C TRP A 102 7.28 3.88 -1.92
N LYS A 103 8.03 3.80 -0.80
CA LYS A 103 8.18 4.90 0.17
C LYS A 103 8.68 6.20 -0.45
N GLY A 104 9.57 6.12 -1.45
CA GLY A 104 10.15 7.27 -2.14
C GLY A 104 9.49 7.62 -3.48
N GLU A 105 8.52 6.84 -3.93
CA GLU A 105 7.93 6.94 -5.28
C GLU A 105 6.78 7.95 -5.29
N ALA A 106 7.11 9.22 -5.07
CA ALA A 106 6.14 10.30 -5.10
C ALA A 106 5.61 10.58 -6.52
N ILE A 107 4.35 11.00 -6.61
CA ILE A 107 3.73 11.50 -7.84
C ILE A 107 3.42 12.97 -7.71
N ALA A 108 3.41 13.68 -8.82
CA ALA A 108 2.99 15.08 -8.88
C ALA A 108 1.53 15.24 -8.48
N ASP A 109 1.15 16.43 -8.02
CA ASP A 109 -0.22 16.70 -7.61
C ASP A 109 -1.15 16.85 -8.81
N ASP A 110 -2.36 16.31 -8.68
CA ASP A 110 -3.46 16.61 -9.57
C ASP A 110 -4.22 17.85 -9.07
N PRO A 111 -4.88 18.59 -9.95
CA PRO A 111 -5.79 19.65 -9.53
C PRO A 111 -7.00 19.07 -8.79
N VAL A 112 -7.50 19.76 -7.78
CA VAL A 112 -8.71 19.37 -7.06
C VAL A 112 -9.91 19.65 -7.95
N ARG A 113 -10.60 18.60 -8.40
CA ARG A 113 -11.81 18.68 -9.24
C ARG A 113 -13.08 18.29 -8.51
N GLU A 114 -12.93 17.43 -7.51
CA GLU A 114 -14.00 16.95 -6.64
C GLU A 114 -13.74 17.39 -5.20
N SER A 115 -14.78 17.42 -4.37
CA SER A 115 -14.67 17.83 -2.97
C SER A 115 -14.51 16.62 -2.04
N ASN A 116 -13.73 16.81 -0.96
CA ASN A 116 -13.50 15.83 0.09
C ASN A 116 -14.72 15.64 1.01
N THR A 117 -15.86 15.32 0.42
CA THR A 117 -17.08 14.98 1.17
C THR A 117 -17.11 13.50 1.55
N ARG A 118 -18.08 13.11 2.41
CA ARG A 118 -18.20 11.74 2.89
C ARG A 118 -18.20 10.73 1.74
N GLY A 119 -17.39 9.69 1.90
CA GLY A 119 -17.22 8.57 0.95
C GLY A 119 -16.15 8.80 -0.11
N PHE A 120 -15.70 10.05 -0.33
CA PHE A 120 -14.60 10.30 -1.27
C PHE A 120 -13.27 9.79 -0.74
N VAL A 121 -12.43 9.30 -1.67
CA VAL A 121 -11.12 8.69 -1.42
C VAL A 121 -10.04 9.57 -2.00
N THR A 122 -9.04 9.88 -1.18
CA THR A 122 -8.02 10.87 -1.51
C THR A 122 -6.64 10.41 -1.04
N TYR A 123 -5.57 10.81 -1.72
CA TYR A 123 -4.21 10.55 -1.25
C TYR A 123 -3.89 11.39 -0.01
N ALA A 124 -3.31 10.74 1.00
CA ALA A 124 -2.65 11.43 2.10
C ALA A 124 -1.29 11.98 1.62
N MET A 125 -0.96 13.19 2.06
CA MET A 125 0.30 13.86 1.75
C MET A 125 0.76 14.71 2.93
N THR A 126 2.06 14.93 3.03
CA THR A 126 2.67 15.82 4.04
C THR A 126 2.88 17.25 3.52
N GLY A 127 2.70 17.45 2.24
CA GLY A 127 2.82 18.71 1.51
C GLY A 127 2.73 18.49 0.00
N PRO A 128 2.83 19.54 -0.80
CA PRO A 128 2.80 19.45 -2.26
C PRO A 128 3.85 18.47 -2.82
N GLY A 129 3.46 17.66 -3.81
CA GLY A 129 4.33 16.68 -4.46
C GLY A 129 4.74 15.50 -3.58
N ALA A 130 4.06 15.27 -2.44
CA ALA A 130 4.43 14.21 -1.49
C ALA A 130 3.47 13.00 -1.49
N ARG A 131 2.60 12.87 -2.49
CA ARG A 131 1.70 11.73 -2.62
C ARG A 131 2.47 10.48 -3.04
N THR A 132 2.35 9.38 -2.29
CA THR A 132 2.99 8.08 -2.63
C THR A 132 1.96 6.97 -2.78
N THR A 133 1.58 6.33 -1.69
CA THR A 133 0.68 5.16 -1.69
C THR A 133 -0.47 5.26 -0.68
N GLN A 134 -0.36 6.16 0.31
CA GLN A 134 -1.34 6.24 1.39
C GLN A 134 -2.60 6.96 0.92
N LEU A 135 -3.73 6.37 1.25
CA LEU A 135 -5.06 6.85 0.92
C LEU A 135 -5.89 7.05 2.19
N PHE A 136 -6.87 7.93 2.11
CA PHE A 136 -7.91 8.01 3.13
C PHE A 136 -9.31 8.08 2.50
N ILE A 137 -10.28 7.53 3.23
CA ILE A 137 -11.72 7.65 2.94
C ILE A 137 -12.28 8.70 3.88
N ASN A 138 -13.01 9.68 3.37
CA ASN A 138 -13.67 10.71 4.17
C ASN A 138 -14.90 10.12 4.87
N LEU A 139 -14.99 10.25 6.20
CA LEU A 139 -16.13 9.81 7.01
C LEU A 139 -17.16 10.94 7.22
N ALA A 140 -16.80 12.16 6.88
CA ALA A 140 -17.64 13.34 7.02
C ALA A 140 -17.37 14.32 5.87
N ASP A 141 -18.00 15.48 5.89
CA ASP A 141 -17.64 16.61 5.04
C ASP A 141 -16.32 17.22 5.53
N ASN A 142 -15.28 17.01 4.74
CA ASN A 142 -13.94 17.53 4.93
C ASN A 142 -13.53 18.49 3.80
N SER A 143 -14.48 19.17 3.19
CA SER A 143 -14.27 20.08 2.04
C SER A 143 -13.20 21.16 2.27
N ARG A 144 -12.86 21.47 3.52
CA ARG A 144 -11.70 22.32 3.84
C ARG A 144 -10.38 21.81 3.26
N LEU A 145 -10.24 20.47 3.08
CA LEU A 145 -9.04 19.83 2.52
C LEU A 145 -8.84 20.18 1.03
N ASP A 146 -9.89 20.60 0.33
CA ASP A 146 -9.82 20.98 -1.08
C ASP A 146 -8.86 22.16 -1.27
N ARG A 147 -8.90 23.13 -0.35
CA ARG A 147 -8.00 24.30 -0.36
C ARG A 147 -6.55 23.96 -0.02
N GLU A 148 -6.33 22.81 0.58
CA GLU A 148 -5.00 22.27 0.93
C GLU A 148 -4.43 21.40 -0.21
N GLY A 149 -5.15 21.25 -1.34
CA GLY A 149 -4.70 20.51 -2.52
C GLY A 149 -4.96 19.01 -2.47
N PHE A 150 -5.79 18.53 -1.55
CA PHE A 150 -6.17 17.11 -1.49
C PHE A 150 -7.18 16.77 -2.58
N ALA A 151 -6.71 16.23 -3.70
CA ALA A 151 -7.53 15.87 -4.86
C ALA A 151 -8.13 14.48 -4.72
N PRO A 152 -9.47 14.33 -4.64
CA PRO A 152 -10.14 13.04 -4.65
C PRO A 152 -9.90 12.27 -5.95
N ILE A 153 -9.71 10.95 -5.84
CA ILE A 153 -9.47 10.03 -6.96
C ILE A 153 -10.64 9.08 -7.22
N ALA A 154 -11.47 8.88 -6.21
CA ALA A 154 -12.49 7.85 -6.22
C ALA A 154 -13.55 8.12 -5.14
N ARG A 155 -14.60 7.32 -5.12
CA ARG A 155 -15.61 7.32 -4.05
C ARG A 155 -16.05 5.89 -3.69
N VAL A 156 -16.45 5.69 -2.46
CA VAL A 156 -17.13 4.46 -2.03
C VAL A 156 -18.55 4.51 -2.59
N ILE A 157 -18.90 3.50 -3.39
CA ILE A 157 -20.23 3.39 -4.02
C ILE A 157 -21.10 2.33 -3.34
N GLU A 158 -20.50 1.36 -2.65
CA GLU A 158 -21.18 0.32 -1.90
C GLU A 158 -20.39 0.01 -0.61
N GLY A 159 -21.08 -0.33 0.48
CA GLY A 159 -20.46 -0.76 1.74
C GLY A 159 -19.89 0.37 2.60
N MET A 160 -20.40 1.60 2.48
CA MET A 160 -19.95 2.70 3.34
C MET A 160 -20.25 2.44 4.82
N GLU A 161 -21.27 1.66 5.14
CA GLU A 161 -21.59 1.17 6.49
C GLU A 161 -20.53 0.20 7.04
N ILE A 162 -19.81 -0.52 6.17
CA ILE A 162 -18.66 -1.36 6.54
C ILE A 162 -17.48 -0.47 6.91
N VAL A 163 -17.24 0.60 6.13
CA VAL A 163 -16.18 1.57 6.43
C VAL A 163 -16.43 2.25 7.78
N ASP A 164 -17.67 2.55 8.14
CA ASP A 164 -18.03 3.14 9.43
C ASP A 164 -17.78 2.21 10.63
N GLN A 165 -17.76 0.90 10.41
CA GLN A 165 -17.54 -0.12 11.46
C GLN A 165 -16.06 -0.41 11.70
N LEU A 166 -15.15 0.16 10.92
CA LEU A 166 -13.72 -0.04 11.11
C LEU A 166 -13.27 0.47 12.48
N TYR A 167 -12.43 -0.30 13.15
CA TYR A 167 -12.05 -0.07 14.53
C TYR A 167 -11.32 1.26 14.74
N ALA A 168 -11.97 2.19 15.45
CA ALA A 168 -11.46 3.53 15.71
C ALA A 168 -10.79 3.71 17.08
N GLY A 169 -10.72 2.66 17.91
CA GLY A 169 -10.27 2.79 19.31
C GLY A 169 -8.81 3.18 19.48
N TYR A 170 -7.98 3.03 18.47
CA TYR A 170 -6.59 3.51 18.49
C TYR A 170 -6.41 4.91 17.86
N GLY A 171 -7.46 5.45 17.24
CA GLY A 171 -7.42 6.78 16.64
C GLY A 171 -6.26 6.99 15.67
N GLU A 172 -5.29 7.79 16.07
CA GLU A 172 -4.09 8.13 15.29
C GLU A 172 -2.83 7.39 15.77
N GLU A 173 -2.86 6.69 16.90
CA GLU A 173 -1.66 6.12 17.52
C GLU A 173 -0.99 5.06 16.66
N ALA A 174 -1.74 4.13 16.08
CA ALA A 174 -1.19 3.10 15.22
C ALA A 174 -0.57 3.66 13.94
N GLY A 175 -1.07 4.79 13.45
CA GLY A 175 -0.55 5.53 12.30
C GLY A 175 0.64 6.45 12.62
N GLY A 176 1.13 6.45 13.84
CA GLY A 176 2.25 7.30 14.27
C GLY A 176 1.85 8.73 14.63
N GLY A 177 0.57 8.99 14.92
CA GLY A 177 0.06 10.28 15.34
C GLY A 177 -0.28 11.22 14.18
N MET A 178 -0.67 12.45 14.55
CA MET A 178 -1.02 13.48 13.58
C MET A 178 0.19 13.83 12.70
N ARG A 179 -0.03 14.00 11.40
CA ARG A 179 0.99 14.34 10.39
C ARG A 179 2.01 13.22 10.10
N GLY A 180 1.77 11.98 10.51
CA GLY A 180 2.58 10.83 10.10
C GLY A 180 4.05 10.84 10.58
N GLY A 181 4.39 11.70 11.54
CA GLY A 181 5.79 11.91 11.96
C GLY A 181 6.47 10.72 12.61
N LYS A 182 5.72 9.65 12.95
CA LYS A 182 6.25 8.45 13.64
C LYS A 182 5.94 7.16 12.88
N GLN A 183 5.80 7.21 11.57
CA GLN A 183 5.48 6.05 10.74
C GLN A 183 6.66 5.10 10.49
N GLU A 184 7.86 5.40 11.01
CA GLU A 184 9.07 4.60 10.76
C GLU A 184 8.85 3.12 11.11
N LYS A 185 8.23 2.82 12.25
CA LYS A 185 7.95 1.43 12.65
C LYS A 185 7.01 0.71 11.68
N LEU A 186 6.03 1.42 11.11
CA LEU A 186 5.14 0.83 10.10
C LEU A 186 5.92 0.41 8.86
N PHE A 187 6.87 1.23 8.42
CA PHE A 187 7.69 0.91 7.25
C PHE A 187 8.75 -0.16 7.52
N VAL A 188 9.31 -0.22 8.73
CA VAL A 188 10.41 -1.14 9.08
C VAL A 188 9.90 -2.50 9.55
N GLU A 189 8.82 -2.53 10.34
CA GLU A 189 8.30 -3.76 10.94
C GLU A 189 6.98 -4.25 10.29
N GLY A 190 6.26 -3.37 9.58
CA GLY A 190 5.02 -3.69 8.89
C GLY A 190 3.94 -4.26 9.82
N ASN A 191 3.23 -5.27 9.33
CA ASN A 191 2.16 -5.93 10.08
C ASN A 191 2.63 -6.51 11.42
N ARG A 192 3.88 -6.97 11.54
CA ARG A 192 4.41 -7.50 12.80
C ARG A 192 4.33 -6.47 13.94
N TYR A 193 4.61 -5.20 13.65
CA TYR A 193 4.43 -4.12 14.62
C TYR A 193 2.95 -3.89 14.94
N LEU A 194 2.12 -3.76 13.89
CA LEU A 194 0.70 -3.46 14.07
C LEU A 194 -0.06 -4.58 14.78
N ASP A 195 0.21 -5.84 14.45
CA ASP A 195 -0.46 -6.99 15.08
C ASP A 195 -0.05 -7.19 16.53
N ARG A 196 1.20 -6.83 16.90
CA ARG A 196 1.69 -6.89 18.27
C ARG A 196 1.13 -5.77 19.15
N ASP A 197 1.21 -4.53 18.67
CA ASP A 197 0.95 -3.33 19.49
C ASP A 197 -0.50 -2.82 19.31
N PHE A 198 -1.15 -3.16 18.19
CA PHE A 198 -2.49 -2.70 17.80
C PHE A 198 -3.37 -3.85 17.26
N PRO A 199 -3.55 -4.96 18.00
CA PRO A 199 -4.17 -6.21 17.50
C PRO A 199 -5.64 -6.10 17.09
N LYS A 200 -6.32 -5.00 17.43
CA LYS A 200 -7.73 -4.78 17.05
C LYS A 200 -7.90 -4.02 15.73
N LEU A 201 -6.81 -3.64 15.06
CA LEU A 201 -6.93 -2.98 13.76
C LEU A 201 -7.60 -3.90 12.74
N ASP A 202 -8.54 -3.34 12.03
CA ASP A 202 -9.11 -4.01 10.87
C ASP A 202 -8.13 -4.00 9.72
N ARG A 203 -8.28 -5.00 8.82
CA ARG A 203 -7.38 -5.20 7.70
C ARG A 203 -8.12 -5.31 6.38
N ILE A 204 -7.41 -4.94 5.32
CA ILE A 204 -7.76 -5.31 3.95
C ILE A 204 -7.24 -6.72 3.75
N VAL A 205 -8.14 -7.67 3.49
CA VAL A 205 -7.74 -9.04 3.14
C VAL A 205 -7.25 -9.08 1.70
N LYS A 206 -7.98 -8.39 0.81
CA LYS A 206 -7.65 -8.29 -0.61
C LYS A 206 -8.31 -7.09 -1.27
N ALA A 207 -7.63 -6.48 -2.24
CA ALA A 207 -8.18 -5.47 -3.12
C ALA A 207 -8.15 -5.98 -4.57
N VAL A 208 -9.31 -6.01 -5.24
CA VAL A 208 -9.44 -6.59 -6.59
C VAL A 208 -10.16 -5.63 -7.51
N ILE A 209 -9.59 -5.38 -8.70
CA ILE A 209 -10.30 -4.65 -9.75
C ILE A 209 -11.46 -5.53 -10.22
N GLY A 210 -12.68 -5.01 -10.08
CA GLY A 210 -13.90 -5.65 -10.57
C GLY A 210 -13.99 -5.57 -12.10
N THR A 211 -14.46 -6.63 -12.73
CA THR A 211 -15.05 -6.54 -14.08
C THR A 211 -16.38 -5.81 -13.98
N LYS A 212 -16.67 -4.95 -14.97
CA LYS A 212 -17.96 -4.24 -15.10
C LYS A 212 -19.15 -5.15 -14.89
#